data_3cc59037b47a25c3bb6863575fee9a75
#
_entry.id   3cc59037b47a25c3bb6863575fee9a75
#
_cell.length_a   1.000
_cell.length_b   1.000
_cell.length_c   1.000
_cell.angle_alpha   90.00
_cell.angle_beta   90.00
_cell.angle_gamma   90.00
#
_symmetry.space_group_name_H-M   'P 1'
#
loop_
_entity.id
_entity.type
_entity.pdbx_description
1 polymer ?
#
loop_
_entity_poly.entity_id
_entity_poly.type
_entity_poly.pdbx_seq_one_letter_code
_entity_poly.pdbx_strand_id
1 'polypeptide(L)'
;MTSKNGPSKDALSETTFQAIEGARSELVEVSLDIHAHPELNYEEQHAAALLSRTLEKHGFQVERGVGGVETAFTATLPGGGGDGPTVAIIAEYDALPDIGHGCGHNLIAMAAIGAGLGLQANLDKLPGKIMVIGTPAEEGGGGKIRMLDGGVFKGVDAVLSSHPSSNRTVIPTDIPLGESWSLAMVGYRYIFHGKAAHAAAVPHEGINALNGVIHLFSGIDSLRQHLREDTRIHGVITDGGRAPNVVPEYAAANFMLRCRDRDYLSDVIVGRVLAAAEGAAAMTGCRLEVQDYYPFYENVRPNAVIADLLLNNAGMSGLKLDEPFPGRQGSAASTDFGNVSQALPSYELRYAVSEQPVASHSREMTETATTGFALDAAINVAKTMTLTACDLLLDPSLLAAAKSDFDKRGQA
;
A
#
# COMPACT_ATOMS: atom_id res chain seq x y z
N MET A 1 -13.22 43.77 3.45
CA MET A 1 -11.86 43.61 3.98
C MET A 1 -11.97 42.83 5.28
N THR A 2 -12.11 41.52 5.21
CA THR A 2 -12.10 40.62 6.39
C THR A 2 -10.67 40.08 6.53
N SER A 3 -10.10 40.23 7.71
CA SER A 3 -8.70 39.95 8.04
C SER A 3 -8.34 38.51 7.68
N LYS A 4 -7.32 38.34 6.81
CA LYS A 4 -6.64 37.06 6.55
C LYS A 4 -5.74 36.69 7.73
N ASN A 5 -6.28 36.43 8.90
CA ASN A 5 -5.50 35.87 10.01
C ASN A 5 -6.05 34.51 10.39
N GLY A 6 -5.74 33.50 9.56
CA GLY A 6 -5.75 32.10 10.01
C GLY A 6 -4.73 31.91 11.17
N PRO A 7 -4.81 30.79 11.90
CA PRO A 7 -3.84 30.48 12.95
C PRO A 7 -2.42 30.48 12.39
N SER A 8 -1.45 31.00 13.15
CA SER A 8 -0.05 30.93 12.73
C SER A 8 0.42 29.46 12.70
N LYS A 9 1.35 29.13 11.82
CA LYS A 9 1.91 27.77 11.72
C LYS A 9 2.56 27.34 13.03
N ASP A 10 3.19 28.26 13.74
CA ASP A 10 3.80 28.01 15.05
C ASP A 10 2.75 27.60 16.10
N ALA A 11 1.61 28.29 16.15
CA ALA A 11 0.52 27.95 17.09
C ALA A 11 -0.15 26.61 16.75
N LEU A 12 -0.25 26.25 15.47
CA LEU A 12 -0.73 24.94 15.06
C LEU A 12 0.25 23.83 15.43
N SER A 13 1.55 24.04 15.20
CA SER A 13 2.57 23.05 15.53
C SER A 13 2.70 22.84 17.02
N GLU A 14 2.67 23.88 17.84
CA GLU A 14 2.69 23.77 19.30
C GLU A 14 1.49 22.95 19.81
N THR A 15 0.27 23.26 19.39
CA THR A 15 -0.94 22.53 19.76
C THR A 15 -0.84 21.04 19.33
N THR A 16 -0.42 20.81 18.10
CA THR A 16 -0.22 19.46 17.53
C THR A 16 0.77 18.64 18.36
N PHE A 17 1.94 19.23 18.65
CA PHE A 17 3.01 18.53 19.34
C PHE A 17 2.64 18.20 20.78
N GLN A 18 2.00 19.15 21.47
CA GLN A 18 1.49 18.91 22.82
C GLN A 18 0.45 17.79 22.84
N ALA A 19 -0.48 17.76 21.88
CA ALA A 19 -1.51 16.72 21.82
C ALA A 19 -0.94 15.33 21.55
N ILE A 20 -0.04 15.22 20.56
CA ILE A 20 0.57 13.92 20.18
C ILE A 20 1.50 13.43 21.30
N GLU A 21 2.33 14.29 21.88
CA GLU A 21 3.21 13.91 23.00
C GLU A 21 2.40 13.58 24.26
N GLY A 22 1.30 14.29 24.52
CA GLY A 22 0.40 13.97 25.62
C GLY A 22 -0.26 12.59 25.47
N ALA A 23 -0.48 12.13 24.25
CA ALA A 23 -1.03 10.82 23.93
C ALA A 23 0.06 9.74 23.69
N ARG A 24 1.35 10.08 23.78
CA ARG A 24 2.46 9.17 23.43
C ARG A 24 2.34 7.78 24.07
N SER A 25 2.03 7.71 25.35
CA SER A 25 1.93 6.42 26.06
C SER A 25 0.82 5.54 25.48
N GLU A 26 -0.35 6.11 25.19
CA GLU A 26 -1.47 5.42 24.56
C GLU A 26 -1.14 4.98 23.14
N LEU A 27 -0.50 5.83 22.35
CA LEU A 27 -0.08 5.52 20.96
C LEU A 27 0.94 4.36 20.92
N VAL A 28 1.91 4.38 21.83
CA VAL A 28 2.90 3.30 21.99
C VAL A 28 2.20 2.00 22.41
N GLU A 29 1.28 2.05 23.37
CA GLU A 29 0.52 0.89 23.82
C GLU A 29 -0.29 0.28 22.66
N VAL A 30 -0.99 1.09 21.87
CA VAL A 30 -1.73 0.65 20.68
C VAL A 30 -0.80 -0.05 19.67
N SER A 31 0.36 0.54 19.37
CA SER A 31 1.32 -0.04 18.44
C SER A 31 1.85 -1.39 18.92
N LEU A 32 2.23 -1.48 20.20
CA LEU A 32 2.77 -2.71 20.79
C LEU A 32 1.70 -3.79 20.96
N ASP A 33 0.46 -3.42 21.23
CA ASP A 33 -0.66 -4.36 21.29
C ASP A 33 -0.93 -4.98 19.91
N ILE A 34 -1.03 -4.17 18.85
CA ILE A 34 -1.17 -4.67 17.47
C ILE A 34 0.00 -5.59 17.12
N HIS A 35 1.23 -5.18 17.44
CA HIS A 35 2.42 -5.98 17.19
C HIS A 35 2.40 -7.34 17.90
N ALA A 36 1.88 -7.40 19.12
CA ALA A 36 1.79 -8.62 19.93
C ALA A 36 0.67 -9.57 19.45
N HIS A 37 -0.29 -9.07 18.67
CA HIS A 37 -1.43 -9.83 18.15
C HIS A 37 -1.48 -9.74 16.62
N PRO A 38 -0.50 -10.31 15.90
CA PRO A 38 -0.44 -10.20 14.45
C PRO A 38 -1.60 -10.96 13.80
N GLU A 39 -2.35 -10.27 12.95
CA GLU A 39 -3.48 -10.79 12.18
C GLU A 39 -3.22 -10.64 10.69
N LEU A 40 -3.65 -11.65 9.91
CA LEU A 40 -3.39 -11.68 8.47
C LEU A 40 -4.50 -11.00 7.68
N ASN A 41 -4.26 -10.83 6.39
CA ASN A 41 -5.18 -10.20 5.42
C ASN A 41 -6.65 -10.57 5.64
N TYR A 42 -7.48 -9.56 5.88
CA TYR A 42 -8.93 -9.65 6.16
C TYR A 42 -9.33 -10.35 7.48
N GLU A 43 -8.38 -10.73 8.32
CA GLU A 43 -8.60 -11.34 9.63
C GLU A 43 -8.26 -10.38 10.79
N GLU A 44 -8.00 -9.09 10.51
CA GLU A 44 -7.50 -8.06 11.43
C GLU A 44 -8.59 -7.54 12.40
N GLN A 45 -9.30 -8.45 13.06
CA GLN A 45 -10.44 -8.12 13.94
C GLN A 45 -9.99 -7.37 15.21
N HIS A 46 -8.90 -7.83 15.83
CA HIS A 46 -8.36 -7.22 17.04
C HIS A 46 -7.84 -5.82 16.77
N ALA A 47 -6.98 -5.67 15.75
CA ALA A 47 -6.39 -4.39 15.37
C ALA A 47 -7.45 -3.37 14.97
N ALA A 48 -8.38 -3.74 14.09
CA ALA A 48 -9.49 -2.88 13.68
C ALA A 48 -10.37 -2.43 14.85
N ALA A 49 -10.69 -3.35 15.79
CA ALA A 49 -11.47 -3.03 16.98
C ALA A 49 -10.70 -2.13 17.95
N LEU A 50 -9.39 -2.35 18.13
CA LEU A 50 -8.55 -1.52 19.00
C LEU A 50 -8.46 -0.09 18.48
N LEU A 51 -8.11 0.07 17.19
CA LEU A 51 -7.98 1.38 16.53
C LEU A 51 -9.30 2.15 16.54
N SER A 52 -10.40 1.45 16.20
CA SER A 52 -11.74 2.03 16.23
C SER A 52 -12.11 2.56 17.63
N ARG A 53 -11.93 1.74 18.69
CA ARG A 53 -12.21 2.17 20.07
C ARG A 53 -11.33 3.33 20.53
N THR A 54 -10.06 3.33 20.14
CA THR A 54 -9.13 4.43 20.44
C THR A 54 -9.63 5.73 19.83
N LEU A 55 -10.03 5.73 18.56
CA LEU A 55 -10.56 6.92 17.88
C LEU A 55 -11.91 7.37 18.47
N GLU A 56 -12.81 6.44 18.80
CA GLU A 56 -14.09 6.76 19.47
C GLU A 56 -13.87 7.43 20.83
N LYS A 57 -12.92 6.94 21.64
CA LYS A 57 -12.52 7.56 22.91
C LYS A 57 -12.11 9.02 22.75
N HIS A 58 -11.51 9.35 21.62
CA HIS A 58 -11.09 10.71 21.27
C HIS A 58 -12.14 11.48 20.42
N GLY A 59 -13.38 11.03 20.41
CA GLY A 59 -14.52 11.76 19.85
C GLY A 59 -14.74 11.62 18.35
N PHE A 60 -14.03 10.72 17.67
CA PHE A 60 -14.30 10.39 16.27
C PHE A 60 -15.59 9.59 16.13
N GLN A 61 -16.34 9.86 15.07
CA GLN A 61 -17.47 9.05 14.63
C GLN A 61 -16.91 7.89 13.79
N VAL A 62 -17.05 6.67 14.27
CA VAL A 62 -16.48 5.48 13.61
C VAL A 62 -17.56 4.66 12.94
N GLU A 63 -17.34 4.34 11.67
CA GLU A 63 -18.12 3.37 10.90
C GLU A 63 -17.23 2.17 10.57
N ARG A 64 -17.68 0.95 10.89
CA ARG A 64 -16.94 -0.30 10.70
C ARG A 64 -17.53 -1.10 9.54
N GLY A 65 -16.73 -2.00 8.95
CA GLY A 65 -17.17 -2.84 7.84
C GLY A 65 -17.44 -2.06 6.56
N VAL A 66 -16.72 -0.94 6.37
CA VAL A 66 -16.92 -0.04 5.23
C VAL A 66 -16.41 -0.65 3.93
N GLY A 67 -17.04 -0.25 2.80
CA GLY A 67 -16.66 -0.74 1.47
C GLY A 67 -16.84 -2.25 1.28
N GLY A 68 -17.63 -2.91 2.13
CA GLY A 68 -17.83 -4.36 2.10
C GLY A 68 -16.64 -5.16 2.63
N VAL A 69 -15.72 -4.51 3.38
CA VAL A 69 -14.57 -5.14 4.03
C VAL A 69 -14.77 -5.10 5.54
N GLU A 70 -14.98 -6.25 6.16
CA GLU A 70 -15.40 -6.39 7.56
C GLU A 70 -14.42 -5.74 8.54
N THR A 71 -13.13 -5.89 8.30
CA THR A 71 -12.06 -5.35 9.15
C THR A 71 -11.66 -3.91 8.82
N ALA A 72 -12.26 -3.29 7.78
CA ALA A 72 -12.06 -1.88 7.46
C ALA A 72 -12.95 -0.95 8.28
N PHE A 73 -12.48 0.28 8.51
CA PHE A 73 -13.27 1.31 9.17
C PHE A 73 -12.96 2.71 8.64
N THR A 74 -13.89 3.63 8.84
CA THR A 74 -13.64 5.07 8.75
C THR A 74 -13.92 5.72 10.08
N ALA A 75 -13.08 6.67 10.46
CA ALA A 75 -13.25 7.47 11.66
C ALA A 75 -13.22 8.96 11.26
N THR A 76 -14.30 9.66 11.49
CA THR A 76 -14.50 11.02 11.00
C THR A 76 -14.69 11.99 12.14
N LEU A 77 -14.03 13.15 12.03
CA LEU A 77 -14.35 14.33 12.84
C LEU A 77 -15.04 15.35 11.96
N PRO A 78 -16.25 15.77 12.31
CA PRO A 78 -16.87 16.93 11.67
C PRO A 78 -16.07 18.16 12.06
N GLY A 79 -15.49 18.85 11.06
CA GLY A 79 -14.69 20.04 11.28
C GLY A 79 -15.48 21.18 11.92
N GLY A 80 -14.81 22.00 12.71
CA GLY A 80 -15.41 23.17 13.37
C GLY A 80 -15.86 24.28 12.43
N GLY A 81 -15.47 24.22 11.15
CA GLY A 81 -15.74 25.26 10.14
C GLY A 81 -16.85 24.95 9.13
N GLY A 82 -17.56 23.82 9.23
CA GLY A 82 -18.62 23.47 8.28
C GLY A 82 -18.10 22.98 6.92
N ASP A 83 -18.61 23.53 5.83
CA ASP A 83 -18.22 23.15 4.47
C ASP A 83 -16.73 23.42 4.18
N GLY A 84 -16.05 22.41 3.64
CA GLY A 84 -14.62 22.47 3.31
C GLY A 84 -14.10 21.15 2.76
N PRO A 85 -12.80 21.06 2.46
CA PRO A 85 -12.21 19.85 1.91
C PRO A 85 -12.16 18.72 2.95
N THR A 86 -12.07 17.49 2.45
CA THR A 86 -11.84 16.28 3.27
C THR A 86 -10.42 15.79 3.06
N VAL A 87 -9.64 15.72 4.14
CA VAL A 87 -8.30 15.09 4.13
C VAL A 87 -8.35 13.81 4.92
N ALA A 88 -7.87 12.72 4.31
CA ALA A 88 -7.82 11.40 4.91
C ALA A 88 -6.39 10.98 5.27
N ILE A 89 -6.27 10.27 6.39
CA ILE A 89 -5.04 9.60 6.85
C ILE A 89 -5.30 8.09 6.81
N ILE A 90 -4.43 7.33 6.13
CA ILE A 90 -4.52 5.87 6.06
C ILE A 90 -3.82 5.23 7.24
N ALA A 91 -4.47 4.25 7.86
CA ALA A 91 -3.93 3.35 8.87
C ALA A 91 -3.95 1.92 8.32
N GLU A 92 -2.78 1.30 8.15
CA GLU A 92 -2.58 -0.12 7.85
C GLU A 92 -2.25 -0.88 9.13
N TYR A 93 -2.64 -2.15 9.24
CA TYR A 93 -2.46 -2.95 10.45
C TYR A 93 -2.41 -4.47 10.25
N ASP A 94 -2.38 -4.94 9.00
CA ASP A 94 -2.18 -6.37 8.69
C ASP A 94 -0.73 -6.81 8.91
N ALA A 95 -0.54 -8.10 9.13
CA ALA A 95 0.73 -8.74 9.38
C ALA A 95 1.05 -9.79 8.32
N LEU A 96 2.31 -10.22 8.28
CA LEU A 96 2.82 -11.26 7.40
C LEU A 96 2.72 -12.65 8.05
N PRO A 97 2.45 -13.72 7.27
CA PRO A 97 2.49 -15.08 7.76
C PRO A 97 3.86 -15.42 8.39
N ASP A 98 3.85 -16.14 9.50
CA ASP A 98 5.04 -16.69 10.20
C ASP A 98 6.01 -15.67 10.81
N ILE A 99 5.97 -14.39 10.41
CA ILE A 99 6.89 -13.35 10.88
C ILE A 99 6.22 -12.17 11.58
N GLY A 100 4.89 -12.05 11.52
CA GLY A 100 4.18 -10.95 12.17
C GLY A 100 4.38 -9.62 11.45
N HIS A 101 4.53 -8.50 12.19
CA HIS A 101 4.65 -7.16 11.63
C HIS A 101 6.04 -6.87 11.00
N GLY A 102 6.47 -7.73 10.08
CA GLY A 102 7.73 -7.62 9.35
C GLY A 102 7.78 -6.48 8.32
N CYS A 103 6.69 -5.74 8.13
CA CYS A 103 6.60 -4.50 7.37
C CYS A 103 6.38 -3.27 8.26
N GLY A 104 6.10 -3.47 9.56
CA GLY A 104 5.92 -2.41 10.54
C GLY A 104 4.56 -1.71 10.46
N HIS A 105 3.50 -2.39 10.03
CA HIS A 105 2.15 -1.79 9.94
C HIS A 105 1.60 -1.35 11.30
N ASN A 106 2.04 -1.94 12.42
CA ASN A 106 1.76 -1.43 13.76
C ASN A 106 2.20 0.04 13.95
N LEU A 107 3.30 0.45 13.32
CA LEU A 107 3.80 1.82 13.33
C LEU A 107 2.99 2.74 12.41
N ILE A 108 2.47 2.23 11.27
CA ILE A 108 1.56 2.97 10.38
C ILE A 108 0.27 3.28 11.12
N ALA A 109 -0.32 2.27 11.78
CA ALA A 109 -1.50 2.44 12.62
C ALA A 109 -1.28 3.51 13.70
N MET A 110 -0.16 3.42 14.43
CA MET A 110 0.24 4.38 15.46
C MET A 110 0.35 5.81 14.91
N ALA A 111 1.06 5.97 13.79
CA ALA A 111 1.26 7.28 13.18
C ALA A 111 -0.05 7.89 12.67
N ALA A 112 -0.94 7.08 12.12
CA ALA A 112 -2.25 7.53 11.64
C ALA A 112 -3.18 7.97 12.79
N ILE A 113 -3.26 7.19 13.88
CA ILE A 113 -4.00 7.60 15.09
C ILE A 113 -3.41 8.88 15.65
N GLY A 114 -2.07 8.96 15.81
CA GLY A 114 -1.40 10.15 16.30
C GLY A 114 -1.69 11.39 15.44
N ALA A 115 -1.68 11.24 14.12
CA ALA A 115 -2.05 12.32 13.20
C ALA A 115 -3.52 12.75 13.37
N GLY A 116 -4.43 11.79 13.54
CA GLY A 116 -5.83 12.05 13.86
C GLY A 116 -6.00 12.88 15.14
N LEU A 117 -5.28 12.52 16.21
CA LEU A 117 -5.32 13.25 17.49
C LEU A 117 -4.73 14.67 17.37
N GLY A 118 -3.64 14.82 16.62
CA GLY A 118 -3.07 16.14 16.33
C GLY A 118 -4.03 17.06 15.58
N LEU A 119 -4.78 16.53 14.62
CA LEU A 119 -5.82 17.24 13.88
C LEU A 119 -7.01 17.58 14.78
N GLN A 120 -7.44 16.63 15.62
CA GLN A 120 -8.52 16.81 16.58
C GLN A 120 -8.22 17.97 17.56
N ALA A 121 -6.99 18.11 18.01
CA ALA A 121 -6.58 19.19 18.90
C ALA A 121 -6.64 20.58 18.24
N ASN A 122 -6.68 20.67 16.92
CA ASN A 122 -6.81 21.91 16.16
C ASN A 122 -8.18 22.06 15.47
N LEU A 123 -9.14 21.23 15.81
CA LEU A 123 -10.41 21.09 15.11
C LEU A 123 -11.19 22.39 14.95
N ASP A 124 -11.20 23.23 15.99
CA ASP A 124 -11.85 24.54 16.02
C ASP A 124 -11.26 25.56 15.03
N LYS A 125 -10.03 25.30 14.58
CA LYS A 125 -9.29 26.17 13.64
C LYS A 125 -9.33 25.66 12.20
N LEU A 126 -9.77 24.40 12.00
CA LEU A 126 -9.70 23.70 10.71
C LEU A 126 -11.07 23.71 10.01
N PRO A 127 -11.16 24.14 8.75
CA PRO A 127 -12.34 23.94 7.93
C PRO A 127 -12.40 22.50 7.41
N GLY A 128 -13.60 22.08 6.96
CA GLY A 128 -13.76 20.81 6.27
C GLY A 128 -13.82 19.59 7.19
N LYS A 129 -13.33 18.47 6.72
CA LYS A 129 -13.47 17.17 7.37
C LYS A 129 -12.14 16.45 7.49
N ILE A 130 -11.92 15.84 8.66
CA ILE A 130 -10.79 14.97 8.95
C ILE A 130 -11.29 13.53 8.97
N MET A 131 -10.57 12.65 8.30
CA MET A 131 -10.90 11.23 8.25
C MET A 131 -9.65 10.39 8.53
N VAL A 132 -9.74 9.40 9.42
CA VAL A 132 -8.78 8.30 9.53
C VAL A 132 -9.44 7.07 8.93
N ILE A 133 -8.78 6.44 7.98
CA ILE A 133 -9.29 5.26 7.25
C ILE A 133 -8.43 4.07 7.63
N GLY A 134 -9.04 3.10 8.32
CA GLY A 134 -8.41 1.81 8.59
C GLY A 134 -8.49 0.91 7.37
N THR A 135 -7.34 0.57 6.81
CA THR A 135 -7.22 -0.20 5.57
C THR A 135 -6.51 -1.52 5.83
N PRO A 136 -7.24 -2.65 5.90
CA PRO A 136 -6.67 -3.98 6.08
C PRO A 136 -6.08 -4.53 4.79
N ALA A 137 -5.35 -5.65 4.89
CA ALA A 137 -4.96 -6.53 3.81
C ALA A 137 -4.08 -5.88 2.72
N GLU A 138 -3.09 -5.06 3.10
CA GLU A 138 -2.11 -4.49 2.17
C GLU A 138 -1.21 -5.58 1.57
N GLU A 139 -0.76 -6.55 2.38
CA GLU A 139 0.28 -7.55 2.09
C GLU A 139 -0.14 -8.63 1.08
N GLY A 140 -1.21 -8.41 0.34
CA GLY A 140 -1.63 -9.32 -0.75
C GLY A 140 -3.13 -9.42 -0.96
N GLY A 141 -3.93 -8.85 -0.07
CA GLY A 141 -5.39 -8.87 -0.17
C GLY A 141 -5.97 -7.74 -1.04
N GLY A 142 -5.26 -6.61 -1.15
CA GLY A 142 -5.74 -5.44 -1.88
C GLY A 142 -6.93 -4.78 -1.18
N GLY A 143 -6.86 -4.60 0.14
CA GLY A 143 -7.95 -4.02 0.91
C GLY A 143 -8.38 -2.65 0.42
N LYS A 144 -7.40 -1.79 0.09
CA LYS A 144 -7.68 -0.45 -0.46
C LYS A 144 -8.37 -0.49 -1.82
N ILE A 145 -8.12 -1.51 -2.64
CA ILE A 145 -8.82 -1.70 -3.92
C ILE A 145 -10.30 -1.95 -3.67
N ARG A 146 -10.64 -2.89 -2.80
CA ARG A 146 -12.04 -3.19 -2.44
C ARG A 146 -12.73 -1.98 -1.82
N MET A 147 -12.01 -1.23 -0.98
CA MET A 147 -12.54 -0.01 -0.36
C MET A 147 -12.76 1.12 -1.36
N LEU A 148 -11.92 1.26 -2.39
CA LEU A 148 -12.13 2.18 -3.51
C LEU A 148 -13.38 1.80 -4.30
N ASP A 149 -13.51 0.54 -4.69
CA ASP A 149 -14.67 0.00 -5.39
C ASP A 149 -15.96 0.14 -4.56
N GLY A 150 -15.84 -0.05 -3.25
CA GLY A 150 -16.91 0.16 -2.27
C GLY A 150 -17.23 1.64 -1.98
N GLY A 151 -16.51 2.58 -2.59
CA GLY A 151 -16.78 4.02 -2.51
C GLY A 151 -16.31 4.70 -1.21
N VAL A 152 -15.48 4.08 -0.39
CA VAL A 152 -15.00 4.63 0.90
C VAL A 152 -14.27 5.96 0.72
N PHE A 153 -13.55 6.11 -0.37
CA PHE A 153 -12.77 7.33 -0.68
C PHE A 153 -13.58 8.40 -1.42
N LYS A 154 -14.87 8.19 -1.62
CA LYS A 154 -15.72 9.18 -2.33
C LYS A 154 -15.87 10.46 -1.53
N GLY A 155 -15.50 11.58 -2.14
CA GLY A 155 -15.56 12.90 -1.51
C GLY A 155 -14.34 13.23 -0.65
N VAL A 156 -13.30 12.38 -0.65
CA VAL A 156 -11.97 12.71 -0.11
C VAL A 156 -11.22 13.55 -1.15
N ASP A 157 -10.58 14.61 -0.70
CA ASP A 157 -9.86 15.57 -1.58
C ASP A 157 -8.35 15.31 -1.63
N ALA A 158 -7.78 14.80 -0.54
CA ALA A 158 -6.37 14.40 -0.46
C ALA A 158 -6.17 13.28 0.57
N VAL A 159 -5.17 12.43 0.33
CA VAL A 159 -4.85 11.28 1.19
C VAL A 159 -3.38 11.33 1.59
N LEU A 160 -3.13 11.16 2.88
CA LEU A 160 -1.79 10.98 3.43
C LEU A 160 -1.65 9.56 3.98
N SER A 161 -0.53 8.94 3.73
CA SER A 161 -0.12 7.67 4.32
C SER A 161 1.33 7.75 4.77
N SER A 162 1.76 6.78 5.55
CA SER A 162 3.16 6.63 5.92
C SER A 162 3.55 5.15 5.87
N HIS A 163 4.83 4.87 5.61
CA HIS A 163 5.33 3.51 5.59
C HIS A 163 6.73 3.41 6.20
N PRO A 164 6.97 2.52 7.18
CA PRO A 164 8.30 2.21 7.68
C PRO A 164 9.24 1.83 6.55
N SER A 165 10.44 2.35 6.62
CA SER A 165 11.54 2.00 5.73
C SER A 165 12.68 1.43 6.58
N SER A 166 13.76 0.96 5.97
CA SER A 166 14.90 0.45 6.69
C SER A 166 15.56 1.54 7.58
N ASN A 167 16.57 2.20 7.07
CA ASN A 167 17.38 3.14 7.83
C ASN A 167 17.48 4.53 7.21
N ARG A 168 16.55 4.88 6.32
CA ARG A 168 16.56 6.19 5.64
C ARG A 168 15.17 6.77 5.53
N THR A 169 15.09 8.08 5.76
CA THR A 169 13.91 8.89 5.50
C THR A 169 14.20 9.83 4.33
N VAL A 170 13.57 9.58 3.19
CA VAL A 170 13.72 10.41 2.01
C VAL A 170 12.33 10.80 1.48
N ILE A 171 12.14 12.09 1.22
CA ILE A 171 10.92 12.63 0.62
C ILE A 171 11.29 13.20 -0.76
N PRO A 172 11.23 12.39 -1.83
CA PRO A 172 11.47 12.90 -3.17
C PRO A 172 10.37 13.87 -3.59
N THR A 173 10.75 15.06 -3.99
CA THR A 173 9.84 16.11 -4.48
C THR A 173 10.00 16.33 -5.99
N ASP A 174 11.19 16.05 -6.52
CA ASP A 174 11.50 16.17 -7.95
C ASP A 174 11.35 14.80 -8.63
N ILE A 175 10.11 14.30 -8.70
CA ILE A 175 9.79 13.05 -9.39
C ILE A 175 9.27 13.42 -10.79
N PRO A 176 9.93 13.00 -11.88
CA PRO A 176 9.47 13.27 -13.23
C PRO A 176 8.04 12.75 -13.47
N LEU A 177 7.31 13.41 -14.39
CA LEU A 177 6.00 12.95 -14.81
C LEU A 177 6.11 11.53 -15.43
N GLY A 178 5.17 10.66 -15.08
CA GLY A 178 5.16 9.25 -15.52
C GLY A 178 6.13 8.34 -14.77
N GLU A 179 6.96 8.85 -13.84
CA GLU A 179 7.79 8.00 -12.97
C GLU A 179 7.10 7.66 -11.66
N SER A 180 7.35 6.43 -11.19
CA SER A 180 6.89 5.89 -9.92
C SER A 180 8.04 5.31 -9.13
N TRP A 181 7.93 5.31 -7.80
CA TRP A 181 8.86 4.58 -6.94
C TRP A 181 8.45 3.14 -6.65
N SER A 182 7.21 2.73 -6.99
CA SER A 182 6.71 1.36 -6.83
C SER A 182 6.48 0.68 -8.17
N LEU A 183 6.23 -0.62 -8.15
CA LEU A 183 5.83 -1.38 -9.32
C LEU A 183 4.32 -1.66 -9.27
N ALA A 184 3.65 -1.51 -10.40
CA ALA A 184 2.36 -2.17 -10.59
C ALA A 184 2.57 -3.69 -10.59
N MET A 185 1.58 -4.44 -10.10
CA MET A 185 1.67 -5.88 -9.92
C MET A 185 0.32 -6.54 -10.13
N VAL A 186 0.34 -7.75 -10.70
CA VAL A 186 -0.81 -8.66 -10.76
C VAL A 186 -0.35 -10.10 -10.67
N GLY A 187 -1.15 -10.97 -10.09
CA GLY A 187 -0.83 -12.40 -10.01
C GLY A 187 -1.91 -13.27 -10.63
N TYR A 188 -1.47 -14.30 -11.37
CA TYR A 188 -2.35 -15.30 -11.96
C TYR A 188 -1.89 -16.71 -11.63
N ARG A 189 -2.88 -17.59 -11.45
CA ARG A 189 -2.70 -19.04 -11.41
C ARG A 189 -3.09 -19.62 -12.76
N TYR A 190 -2.15 -20.27 -13.43
CA TYR A 190 -2.36 -20.97 -14.68
C TYR A 190 -2.49 -22.48 -14.40
N ILE A 191 -3.63 -23.05 -14.76
CA ILE A 191 -3.97 -24.44 -14.51
C ILE A 191 -4.12 -25.14 -15.86
N PHE A 192 -3.40 -26.25 -16.00
CA PHE A 192 -3.49 -27.11 -17.17
C PHE A 192 -4.21 -28.39 -16.79
N HIS A 193 -5.27 -28.72 -17.55
CA HIS A 193 -6.03 -29.94 -17.42
C HIS A 193 -5.70 -30.85 -18.60
N GLY A 194 -5.18 -32.01 -18.31
CA GLY A 194 -4.83 -33.06 -19.28
C GLY A 194 -5.67 -34.31 -19.09
N LYS A 195 -5.05 -35.47 -19.32
CA LYS A 195 -5.66 -36.78 -19.17
C LYS A 195 -4.63 -37.80 -18.65
N ALA A 196 -4.96 -38.45 -17.55
CA ALA A 196 -4.10 -39.50 -16.99
C ALA A 196 -4.00 -40.71 -17.92
N ALA A 197 -2.82 -41.35 -17.93
CA ALA A 197 -2.56 -42.60 -18.58
C ALA A 197 -1.39 -43.30 -17.92
N HIS A 198 -1.25 -44.60 -18.12
CA HIS A 198 -0.05 -45.32 -17.70
C HIS A 198 1.13 -44.96 -18.62
N ALA A 199 2.12 -44.26 -18.04
CA ALA A 199 3.18 -43.61 -18.83
C ALA A 199 4.03 -44.58 -19.70
N ALA A 200 4.10 -45.84 -19.38
CA ALA A 200 4.83 -46.84 -20.16
C ALA A 200 3.92 -47.72 -21.04
N ALA A 201 2.70 -48.03 -20.57
CA ALA A 201 1.83 -48.98 -21.28
C ALA A 201 1.00 -48.34 -22.40
N VAL A 202 0.40 -47.17 -22.11
CA VAL A 202 -0.51 -46.48 -23.03
C VAL A 202 -0.31 -44.96 -23.02
N PRO A 203 0.93 -44.44 -23.13
CA PRO A 203 1.20 -42.99 -23.04
C PRO A 203 0.46 -42.17 -24.10
N HIS A 204 0.15 -42.74 -25.25
CA HIS A 204 -0.57 -42.11 -26.35
C HIS A 204 -2.05 -41.82 -26.03
N GLU A 205 -2.60 -42.38 -24.99
CA GLU A 205 -3.96 -42.08 -24.51
C GLU A 205 -4.00 -40.94 -23.52
N GLY A 206 -2.82 -40.50 -23.02
CA GLY A 206 -2.66 -39.43 -22.05
C GLY A 206 -2.46 -38.06 -22.67
N ILE A 207 -2.76 -37.04 -21.90
CA ILE A 207 -2.42 -35.63 -22.17
C ILE A 207 -1.69 -35.12 -20.93
N ASN A 208 -0.41 -34.76 -21.09
CA ASN A 208 0.43 -34.40 -19.96
C ASN A 208 0.29 -32.92 -19.58
N ALA A 209 -0.42 -32.63 -18.48
CA ALA A 209 -0.63 -31.28 -17.98
C ALA A 209 0.68 -30.61 -17.53
N LEU A 210 1.65 -31.36 -17.00
CA LEU A 210 2.94 -30.79 -16.59
C LEU A 210 3.72 -30.22 -17.81
N ASN A 211 3.60 -30.85 -18.97
CA ASN A 211 4.21 -30.29 -20.19
C ASN A 211 3.63 -28.91 -20.53
N GLY A 212 2.33 -28.67 -20.30
CA GLY A 212 1.73 -27.35 -20.46
C GLY A 212 2.39 -26.30 -19.57
N VAL A 213 2.61 -26.62 -18.30
CA VAL A 213 3.31 -25.72 -17.37
C VAL A 213 4.77 -25.48 -17.81
N ILE A 214 5.50 -26.53 -18.21
CA ILE A 214 6.90 -26.40 -18.67
C ILE A 214 6.98 -25.51 -19.91
N HIS A 215 6.07 -25.67 -20.87
CA HIS A 215 6.03 -24.84 -22.06
C HIS A 215 5.61 -23.40 -21.75
N LEU A 216 4.75 -23.16 -20.76
CA LEU A 216 4.45 -21.81 -20.27
C LEU A 216 5.72 -21.13 -19.75
N PHE A 217 6.50 -21.77 -18.88
CA PHE A 217 7.79 -21.22 -18.41
C PHE A 217 8.74 -20.91 -19.56
N SER A 218 8.90 -21.82 -20.52
CA SER A 218 9.74 -21.60 -21.71
C SER A 218 9.23 -20.47 -22.58
N GLY A 219 7.91 -20.34 -22.73
CA GLY A 219 7.28 -19.25 -23.47
C GLY A 219 7.53 -17.89 -22.81
N ILE A 220 7.39 -17.82 -21.47
CA ILE A 220 7.70 -16.62 -20.70
C ILE A 220 9.18 -16.25 -20.82
N ASP A 221 10.09 -17.21 -20.74
CA ASP A 221 11.53 -16.95 -20.88
C ASP A 221 11.87 -16.40 -22.28
N SER A 222 11.16 -16.85 -23.31
CA SER A 222 11.29 -16.31 -24.68
C SER A 222 10.76 -14.87 -24.82
N LEU A 223 9.82 -14.45 -23.96
CA LEU A 223 9.28 -13.08 -23.96
C LEU A 223 10.24 -12.06 -23.33
N ARG A 224 11.08 -12.47 -22.36
CA ARG A 224 11.87 -11.56 -21.52
C ARG A 224 12.72 -10.58 -22.33
N GLN A 225 13.30 -11.02 -23.45
CA GLN A 225 14.09 -10.16 -24.34
C GLN A 225 13.27 -9.04 -25.00
N HIS A 226 11.96 -9.22 -25.11
CA HIS A 226 11.06 -8.34 -25.87
C HIS A 226 10.12 -7.52 -24.97
N LEU A 227 10.40 -7.50 -23.67
CA LEU A 227 9.69 -6.68 -22.67
C LEU A 227 10.59 -5.53 -22.21
N ARG A 228 9.96 -4.46 -21.67
CA ARG A 228 10.71 -3.34 -21.07
C ARG A 228 11.63 -3.84 -19.96
N GLU A 229 12.75 -3.16 -19.76
CA GLU A 229 13.80 -3.53 -18.80
C GLU A 229 13.30 -3.62 -17.35
N ASP A 230 12.31 -2.81 -16.99
CA ASP A 230 11.70 -2.77 -15.65
C ASP A 230 10.65 -3.87 -15.43
N THR A 231 10.35 -4.70 -16.45
CA THR A 231 9.42 -5.83 -16.31
C THR A 231 10.04 -6.94 -15.47
N ARG A 232 9.26 -7.45 -14.52
CA ARG A 232 9.61 -8.64 -13.72
C ARG A 232 8.48 -9.65 -13.82
N ILE A 233 8.82 -10.87 -14.23
CA ILE A 233 7.90 -12.02 -14.27
C ILE A 233 8.57 -13.14 -13.49
N HIS A 234 7.95 -13.58 -12.42
CA HIS A 234 8.44 -14.67 -11.59
C HIS A 234 7.30 -15.60 -11.20
N GLY A 235 7.58 -16.87 -11.10
CA GLY A 235 6.56 -17.88 -10.84
C GLY A 235 7.13 -19.16 -10.25
N VAL A 236 6.23 -19.99 -9.78
CA VAL A 236 6.53 -21.29 -9.19
C VAL A 236 5.52 -22.33 -9.67
N ILE A 237 5.98 -23.55 -9.91
CA ILE A 237 5.10 -24.69 -10.15
C ILE A 237 4.52 -25.12 -8.79
N THR A 238 3.19 -25.06 -8.64
CA THR A 238 2.50 -25.47 -7.42
C THR A 238 2.09 -26.93 -7.46
N ASP A 239 1.79 -27.44 -8.67
CA ASP A 239 1.38 -28.83 -8.90
C ASP A 239 2.04 -29.35 -10.19
N GLY A 240 2.80 -30.44 -10.10
CA GLY A 240 3.53 -31.02 -11.21
C GLY A 240 3.26 -32.53 -11.42
N GLY A 241 2.21 -33.07 -10.79
CA GLY A 241 1.93 -34.52 -10.79
C GLY A 241 2.47 -35.23 -9.55
N ARG A 242 2.17 -36.54 -9.42
CA ARG A 242 2.44 -37.30 -8.19
C ARG A 242 3.47 -38.42 -8.35
N ALA A 243 3.50 -39.06 -9.51
CA ALA A 243 4.34 -40.22 -9.74
C ALA A 243 4.81 -40.28 -11.20
N PRO A 244 6.08 -40.67 -11.49
CA PRO A 244 6.65 -40.64 -12.85
C PRO A 244 6.05 -41.66 -13.81
N ASN A 245 5.38 -42.68 -13.30
CA ASN A 245 4.72 -43.72 -14.08
C ASN A 245 3.26 -43.40 -14.43
N VAL A 246 2.75 -42.23 -14.03
CA VAL A 246 1.41 -41.73 -14.36
C VAL A 246 1.54 -40.41 -15.09
N VAL A 247 0.94 -40.31 -16.28
CA VAL A 247 0.83 -39.02 -17.00
C VAL A 247 0.02 -38.06 -16.16
N PRO A 248 0.54 -36.85 -15.77
CA PRO A 248 -0.20 -35.88 -14.97
C PRO A 248 -1.42 -35.36 -15.72
N GLU A 249 -2.60 -35.50 -15.15
CA GLU A 249 -3.85 -34.94 -15.68
C GLU A 249 -4.15 -33.52 -15.17
N TYR A 250 -3.38 -33.06 -14.18
CA TYR A 250 -3.49 -31.74 -13.57
C TYR A 250 -2.08 -31.22 -13.27
N ALA A 251 -1.83 -29.96 -13.63
CA ALA A 251 -0.65 -29.22 -13.23
C ALA A 251 -0.98 -27.74 -13.13
N ALA A 252 -0.32 -27.03 -12.23
CA ALA A 252 -0.56 -25.60 -12.02
C ALA A 252 0.72 -24.85 -11.70
N ALA A 253 0.74 -23.57 -12.06
CA ALA A 253 1.79 -22.63 -11.70
C ALA A 253 1.20 -21.26 -11.34
N ASN A 254 1.76 -20.62 -10.32
CA ASN A 254 1.45 -19.25 -9.96
C ASN A 254 2.52 -18.33 -10.52
N PHE A 255 2.11 -17.21 -11.10
CA PHE A 255 3.00 -16.17 -11.61
C PHE A 255 2.60 -14.81 -11.08
N MET A 256 3.61 -13.99 -10.77
CA MET A 256 3.45 -12.56 -10.51
C MET A 256 4.13 -11.77 -11.61
N LEU A 257 3.42 -10.77 -12.12
CA LEU A 257 3.85 -9.88 -13.20
C LEU A 257 3.99 -8.49 -12.61
N ARG A 258 5.10 -7.81 -12.85
CA ARG A 258 5.38 -6.48 -12.30
C ARG A 258 6.00 -5.57 -13.36
N CYS A 259 5.65 -4.28 -13.29
CA CYS A 259 6.22 -3.23 -14.14
C CYS A 259 6.01 -1.86 -13.48
N ARG A 260 6.81 -0.84 -13.83
CA ARG A 260 6.60 0.52 -13.31
C ARG A 260 5.37 1.22 -13.88
N ASP A 261 4.88 0.79 -15.01
CA ASP A 261 3.78 1.38 -15.76
C ASP A 261 2.59 0.41 -15.76
N ARG A 262 1.51 0.78 -15.07
CA ARG A 262 0.29 -0.03 -14.94
C ARG A 262 -0.37 -0.34 -16.30
N ASP A 263 -0.34 0.63 -17.22
CA ASP A 263 -0.99 0.47 -18.51
C ASP A 263 -0.19 -0.50 -19.39
N TYR A 264 1.15 -0.42 -19.35
CA TYR A 264 2.00 -1.42 -20.02
C TYR A 264 1.85 -2.82 -19.38
N LEU A 265 1.66 -2.89 -18.07
CA LEU A 265 1.38 -4.17 -17.39
C LEU A 265 0.07 -4.78 -17.89
N SER A 266 -1.03 -4.02 -17.88
CA SER A 266 -2.36 -4.49 -18.28
C SER A 266 -2.46 -4.79 -19.78
N ASP A 267 -2.01 -3.86 -20.60
CA ASP A 267 -2.27 -3.89 -22.04
C ASP A 267 -1.28 -4.77 -22.81
N VAL A 268 -0.06 -4.95 -22.28
CA VAL A 268 0.99 -5.67 -22.98
C VAL A 268 1.42 -6.94 -22.25
N ILE A 269 1.87 -6.83 -20.98
CA ILE A 269 2.51 -7.96 -20.30
C ILE A 269 1.51 -9.08 -20.03
N VAL A 270 0.34 -8.75 -19.47
CA VAL A 270 -0.71 -9.72 -19.15
C VAL A 270 -1.14 -10.46 -20.42
N GLY A 271 -1.42 -9.74 -21.50
CA GLY A 271 -1.84 -10.34 -22.77
C GLY A 271 -0.77 -11.27 -23.38
N ARG A 272 0.51 -10.90 -23.30
CA ARG A 272 1.61 -11.74 -23.81
C ARG A 272 1.83 -13.01 -22.99
N VAL A 273 1.72 -12.94 -21.67
CA VAL A 273 1.83 -14.12 -20.80
C VAL A 273 0.63 -15.04 -21.00
N LEU A 274 -0.57 -14.49 -21.15
CA LEU A 274 -1.77 -15.27 -21.48
C LEU A 274 -1.60 -15.99 -22.83
N ALA A 275 -1.14 -15.31 -23.87
CA ALA A 275 -0.88 -15.92 -25.18
C ALA A 275 0.18 -17.05 -25.11
N ALA A 276 1.20 -16.91 -24.25
CA ALA A 276 2.16 -17.99 -24.01
C ALA A 276 1.49 -19.21 -23.35
N ALA A 277 0.56 -18.99 -22.41
CA ALA A 277 -0.19 -20.07 -21.74
C ALA A 277 -1.15 -20.77 -22.72
N GLU A 278 -1.86 -20.01 -23.55
CA GLU A 278 -2.72 -20.55 -24.61
C GLU A 278 -1.94 -21.36 -25.63
N GLY A 279 -0.76 -20.85 -26.06
CA GLY A 279 0.16 -21.57 -26.93
C GLY A 279 0.66 -22.89 -26.32
N ALA A 280 1.02 -22.87 -25.03
CA ALA A 280 1.43 -24.07 -24.30
C ALA A 280 0.29 -25.12 -24.21
N ALA A 281 -0.93 -24.66 -23.97
CA ALA A 281 -2.12 -25.52 -23.95
C ALA A 281 -2.39 -26.14 -25.33
N ALA A 282 -2.33 -25.36 -26.39
CA ALA A 282 -2.51 -25.83 -27.77
C ALA A 282 -1.45 -26.85 -28.18
N MET A 283 -0.17 -26.62 -27.85
CA MET A 283 0.94 -27.55 -28.12
C MET A 283 0.77 -28.89 -27.44
N THR A 284 0.22 -28.93 -26.24
CA THR A 284 0.13 -30.13 -25.39
C THR A 284 -1.23 -30.82 -25.45
N GLY A 285 -2.24 -30.17 -26.06
CA GLY A 285 -3.63 -30.64 -26.09
C GLY A 285 -4.35 -30.45 -24.74
N CYS A 286 -3.79 -29.70 -23.81
CA CYS A 286 -4.41 -29.42 -22.52
C CYS A 286 -5.53 -28.37 -22.64
N ARG A 287 -6.49 -28.42 -21.71
CA ARG A 287 -7.39 -27.30 -21.47
C ARG A 287 -6.73 -26.35 -20.47
N LEU A 288 -6.65 -25.08 -20.81
CA LEU A 288 -6.17 -24.03 -19.94
C LEU A 288 -7.32 -23.47 -19.08
N GLU A 289 -7.03 -23.20 -17.83
CA GLU A 289 -7.83 -22.39 -16.93
C GLU A 289 -6.93 -21.34 -16.27
N VAL A 290 -7.38 -20.11 -16.18
CA VAL A 290 -6.65 -19.00 -15.56
C VAL A 290 -7.50 -18.47 -14.41
N GLN A 291 -6.91 -18.33 -13.25
CA GLN A 291 -7.55 -17.79 -12.05
C GLN A 291 -6.75 -16.58 -11.54
N ASP A 292 -7.45 -15.59 -11.00
CA ASP A 292 -6.81 -14.51 -10.27
C ASP A 292 -6.15 -15.08 -9.00
N TYR A 293 -4.92 -14.65 -8.75
CA TYR A 293 -4.10 -15.07 -7.60
C TYR A 293 -3.76 -13.91 -6.69
N TYR A 294 -3.41 -12.75 -7.26
CA TYR A 294 -3.26 -11.48 -6.57
C TYR A 294 -4.01 -10.40 -7.33
N PRO A 295 -4.66 -9.46 -6.62
CA PRO A 295 -5.34 -8.34 -7.27
C PRO A 295 -4.36 -7.43 -8.00
N PHE A 296 -4.88 -6.58 -8.87
CA PHE A 296 -4.08 -5.64 -9.66
C PHE A 296 -3.71 -4.43 -8.79
N TYR A 297 -2.47 -4.41 -8.28
CA TYR A 297 -1.89 -3.24 -7.63
C TYR A 297 -1.36 -2.29 -8.69
N GLU A 298 -1.79 -1.06 -8.64
CA GLU A 298 -1.27 -0.02 -9.52
C GLU A 298 0.04 0.56 -8.97
N ASN A 299 0.88 1.11 -9.83
CA ASN A 299 2.07 1.82 -9.38
C ASN A 299 1.70 3.14 -8.68
N VAL A 300 2.44 3.51 -7.66
CA VAL A 300 2.21 4.78 -6.94
C VAL A 300 2.43 5.97 -7.87
N ARG A 301 1.47 6.87 -7.89
CA ARG A 301 1.54 8.18 -8.55
C ARG A 301 1.70 9.26 -7.48
N PRO A 302 2.95 9.65 -7.15
CA PRO A 302 3.19 10.58 -6.05
C PRO A 302 2.76 12.00 -6.43
N ASN A 303 2.21 12.73 -5.47
CA ASN A 303 1.86 14.13 -5.64
C ASN A 303 3.00 15.03 -5.17
N ALA A 304 3.58 15.83 -6.08
CA ALA A 304 4.74 16.67 -5.77
C ALA A 304 4.43 17.80 -4.79
N VAL A 305 3.22 18.36 -4.86
CA VAL A 305 2.80 19.44 -3.94
C VAL A 305 2.68 18.91 -2.51
N ILE A 306 2.09 17.72 -2.34
CA ILE A 306 1.99 17.08 -1.02
C ILE A 306 3.39 16.68 -0.52
N ALA A 307 4.28 16.21 -1.41
CA ALA A 307 5.67 15.91 -1.07
C ALA A 307 6.41 17.13 -0.52
N ASP A 308 6.30 18.29 -1.18
CA ASP A 308 6.90 19.55 -0.74
C ASP A 308 6.38 20.00 0.63
N LEU A 309 5.08 19.83 0.88
CA LEU A 309 4.49 20.13 2.20
C LEU A 309 5.02 19.19 3.28
N LEU A 310 5.11 17.90 3.01
CA LEU A 310 5.69 16.90 3.94
C LEU A 310 7.17 17.22 4.23
N LEU A 311 7.95 17.55 3.20
CA LEU A 311 9.36 17.91 3.35
C LEU A 311 9.53 19.13 4.26
N ASN A 312 8.74 20.18 4.04
CA ASN A 312 8.77 21.41 4.85
C ASN A 312 8.35 21.14 6.30
N ASN A 313 7.35 20.28 6.52
CA ASN A 313 6.82 19.98 7.84
C ASN A 313 7.70 18.97 8.62
N ALA A 314 8.44 18.10 7.92
CA ALA A 314 9.35 17.15 8.53
C ALA A 314 10.45 17.83 9.38
N GLY A 315 10.98 18.95 8.90
CA GLY A 315 11.99 19.74 9.65
C GLY A 315 11.46 20.29 10.98
N MET A 316 10.15 20.63 11.05
CA MET A 316 9.52 21.14 12.27
C MET A 316 9.20 20.02 13.28
N SER A 317 8.85 18.83 12.79
CA SER A 317 8.41 17.69 13.60
C SER A 317 9.55 16.91 14.26
N GLY A 318 10.81 17.20 13.92
CA GLY A 318 11.98 16.46 14.38
C GLY A 318 12.24 15.17 13.59
N LEU A 319 11.57 14.96 12.46
CA LEU A 319 11.85 13.85 11.57
C LEU A 319 13.20 14.08 10.86
N LYS A 320 14.16 13.18 11.09
CA LYS A 320 15.46 13.27 10.46
C LYS A 320 15.37 12.88 8.98
N LEU A 321 15.77 13.78 8.10
CA LEU A 321 15.79 13.57 6.66
C LEU A 321 17.20 13.18 6.20
N ASP A 322 17.23 12.27 5.24
CA ASP A 322 18.44 11.85 4.53
C ASP A 322 18.45 12.44 3.12
N GLU A 323 19.66 12.66 2.59
CA GLU A 323 19.84 13.09 1.22
C GLU A 323 19.25 12.08 0.23
N PRO A 324 18.58 12.50 -0.83
CA PRO A 324 18.10 11.62 -1.88
C PRO A 324 19.25 10.77 -2.47
N PHE A 325 18.96 9.55 -2.86
CA PHE A 325 19.92 8.74 -3.59
C PHE A 325 20.25 9.39 -4.95
N PRO A 326 21.53 9.43 -5.37
CA PRO A 326 21.85 9.80 -6.73
C PRO A 326 21.31 8.73 -7.70
N GLY A 327 20.56 9.16 -8.69
CA GLY A 327 19.99 8.28 -9.71
C GLY A 327 18.52 7.93 -9.49
N ARG A 328 18.03 6.92 -10.20
CA ARG A 328 16.63 6.48 -10.17
C ARG A 328 16.25 6.01 -8.77
N GLN A 329 15.37 6.78 -8.13
CA GLN A 329 14.82 6.41 -6.85
C GLN A 329 13.59 5.53 -7.08
N GLY A 330 13.56 4.33 -6.49
CA GLY A 330 12.38 3.51 -6.57
C GLY A 330 12.55 2.19 -5.82
N SER A 331 11.54 1.84 -5.04
CA SER A 331 11.36 0.49 -4.51
C SER A 331 11.04 -0.46 -5.67
N ALA A 332 11.46 -1.72 -5.54
CA ALA A 332 10.96 -2.80 -6.38
C ALA A 332 9.67 -3.44 -5.79
N ALA A 333 9.17 -2.88 -4.69
CA ALA A 333 7.95 -3.31 -4.01
C ALA A 333 6.69 -2.80 -4.73
N SER A 334 5.57 -3.42 -4.42
CA SER A 334 4.23 -3.02 -4.84
C SER A 334 3.38 -2.81 -3.59
N THR A 335 2.41 -1.93 -3.66
CA THR A 335 1.46 -1.64 -2.59
C THR A 335 0.10 -1.26 -3.18
N ASP A 336 -0.99 -1.61 -2.53
CA ASP A 336 -2.33 -1.21 -2.94
C ASP A 336 -2.61 0.28 -2.65
N PHE A 337 -1.70 0.99 -1.93
CA PHE A 337 -1.68 2.45 -1.91
C PHE A 337 -1.51 3.04 -3.31
N GLY A 338 -0.88 2.30 -4.22
CA GLY A 338 -0.83 2.66 -5.64
C GLY A 338 -2.20 2.98 -6.21
N ASN A 339 -3.20 2.12 -5.95
CA ASN A 339 -4.57 2.31 -6.43
C ASN A 339 -5.23 3.58 -5.86
N VAL A 340 -4.98 3.90 -4.58
CA VAL A 340 -5.44 5.16 -3.97
C VAL A 340 -4.77 6.35 -4.65
N SER A 341 -3.47 6.28 -4.90
CA SER A 341 -2.69 7.34 -5.54
C SER A 341 -3.05 7.58 -7.00
N GLN A 342 -3.59 6.58 -7.67
CA GLN A 342 -4.13 6.70 -9.03
C GLN A 342 -5.53 7.32 -9.05
N ALA A 343 -6.27 7.26 -7.93
CA ALA A 343 -7.62 7.79 -7.81
C ALA A 343 -7.68 9.21 -7.23
N LEU A 344 -6.73 9.57 -6.36
CA LEU A 344 -6.76 10.82 -5.55
C LEU A 344 -5.37 11.43 -5.38
N PRO A 345 -5.27 12.78 -5.23
CA PRO A 345 -4.04 13.42 -4.79
C PRO A 345 -3.57 12.82 -3.47
N SER A 346 -2.40 12.18 -3.46
CA SER A 346 -1.93 11.45 -2.28
C SER A 346 -0.42 11.32 -2.21
N TYR A 347 0.09 11.06 -1.01
CA TYR A 347 1.50 10.76 -0.79
C TYR A 347 1.69 9.81 0.38
N GLU A 348 2.61 8.86 0.22
CA GLU A 348 3.06 7.93 1.25
C GLU A 348 4.45 8.35 1.73
N LEU A 349 4.53 8.81 2.99
CA LEU A 349 5.79 9.22 3.62
C LEU A 349 6.58 8.00 4.10
N ARG A 350 7.71 7.72 3.47
CA ARG A 350 8.63 6.65 3.88
C ARG A 350 9.66 7.14 4.86
N TYR A 351 9.79 6.46 6.01
CA TYR A 351 10.63 6.91 7.11
C TYR A 351 11.47 5.80 7.73
N ALA A 352 12.67 6.17 8.20
CA ALA A 352 13.60 5.27 8.87
C ALA A 352 13.01 4.76 10.20
N VAL A 353 13.15 3.46 10.43
CA VAL A 353 12.78 2.80 11.70
C VAL A 353 13.97 2.16 12.40
N SER A 354 15.16 2.25 11.78
CA SER A 354 16.44 1.78 12.32
C SER A 354 17.56 2.73 11.94
N GLU A 355 18.64 2.74 12.70
CA GLU A 355 19.88 3.42 12.31
C GLU A 355 20.72 2.58 11.34
N GLN A 356 20.53 1.28 11.33
CA GLN A 356 21.23 0.33 10.48
C GLN A 356 20.30 -0.26 9.42
N PRO A 357 20.81 -0.71 8.27
CA PRO A 357 19.99 -1.37 7.26
C PRO A 357 19.31 -2.63 7.82
N VAL A 358 18.01 -2.72 7.65
CA VAL A 358 17.18 -3.87 8.03
C VAL A 358 16.36 -4.27 6.80
N ALA A 359 16.27 -5.57 6.50
CA ALA A 359 15.47 -6.05 5.39
C ALA A 359 13.98 -6.07 5.76
N SER A 360 13.12 -5.52 4.92
CA SER A 360 11.67 -5.71 5.04
C SER A 360 11.32 -7.21 4.93
N HIS A 361 10.17 -7.61 5.47
CA HIS A 361 9.69 -8.99 5.49
C HIS A 361 10.66 -9.95 6.19
N SER A 362 11.32 -9.49 7.25
CA SER A 362 12.22 -10.28 8.08
C SER A 362 11.83 -10.22 9.55
N ARG A 363 12.29 -11.21 10.34
CA ARG A 363 12.14 -11.20 11.80
C ARG A 363 12.86 -10.01 12.45
N GLU A 364 14.00 -9.61 11.88
CA GLU A 364 14.74 -8.43 12.33
C GLU A 364 13.89 -7.15 12.18
N MET A 365 13.14 -7.00 11.09
CA MET A 365 12.22 -5.87 10.91
C MET A 365 11.06 -5.93 11.92
N THR A 366 10.53 -7.12 12.21
CA THR A 366 9.50 -7.32 13.24
C THR A 366 10.00 -6.84 14.61
N GLU A 367 11.21 -7.24 15.01
CA GLU A 367 11.84 -6.79 16.25
C GLU A 367 12.10 -5.28 16.24
N THR A 368 12.57 -4.74 15.12
CA THR A 368 12.82 -3.31 14.91
C THR A 368 11.57 -2.46 15.11
N ALA A 369 10.40 -2.93 14.68
CA ALA A 369 9.13 -2.21 14.77
C ALA A 369 8.62 -1.95 16.20
N THR A 370 9.31 -2.47 17.23
CA THR A 370 9.02 -2.23 18.65
C THR A 370 10.08 -1.39 19.36
N THR A 371 11.15 -1.01 18.67
CA THR A 371 12.24 -0.24 19.28
C THR A 371 11.83 1.19 19.58
N GLY A 372 12.47 1.81 20.58
CA GLY A 372 12.26 3.23 20.89
C GLY A 372 12.51 4.13 19.69
N PHE A 373 13.54 3.82 18.86
CA PHE A 373 13.83 4.58 17.65
C PHE A 373 12.66 4.55 16.66
N ALA A 374 12.08 3.38 16.38
CA ALA A 374 10.96 3.22 15.47
C ALA A 374 9.69 3.90 15.98
N LEU A 375 9.40 3.76 17.28
CA LEU A 375 8.26 4.41 17.92
C LEU A 375 8.40 5.94 17.91
N ASP A 376 9.58 6.48 18.20
CA ASP A 376 9.85 7.92 18.14
C ASP A 376 9.72 8.46 16.70
N ALA A 377 10.20 7.70 15.71
CA ALA A 377 10.03 8.04 14.31
C ALA A 377 8.54 8.11 13.91
N ALA A 378 7.73 7.13 14.31
CA ALA A 378 6.28 7.12 14.05
C ALA A 378 5.57 8.32 14.70
N ILE A 379 5.96 8.74 15.91
CA ILE A 379 5.46 9.97 16.55
C ILE A 379 5.81 11.20 15.72
N ASN A 380 7.04 11.32 15.22
CA ASN A 380 7.43 12.45 14.39
C ASN A 380 6.75 12.45 13.02
N VAL A 381 6.48 11.27 12.46
CA VAL A 381 5.65 11.10 11.25
C VAL A 381 4.21 11.56 11.50
N ALA A 382 3.61 11.20 12.64
CA ALA A 382 2.28 11.67 13.02
C ALA A 382 2.20 13.20 13.05
N LYS A 383 3.21 13.87 13.65
CA LYS A 383 3.33 15.34 13.68
C LYS A 383 3.44 15.91 12.27
N THR A 384 4.29 15.32 11.41
CA THR A 384 4.49 15.74 10.02
C THR A 384 3.21 15.65 9.22
N MET A 385 2.50 14.52 9.29
CA MET A 385 1.23 14.31 8.60
C MET A 385 0.15 15.27 9.10
N THR A 386 0.08 15.54 10.42
CA THR A 386 -0.86 16.51 10.98
C THR A 386 -0.67 17.88 10.37
N LEU A 387 0.58 18.40 10.39
CA LEU A 387 0.87 19.73 9.86
C LEU A 387 0.58 19.82 8.36
N THR A 388 0.88 18.77 7.61
CA THR A 388 0.60 18.70 6.17
C THR A 388 -0.91 18.70 5.89
N ALA A 389 -1.69 17.94 6.66
CA ALA A 389 -3.14 17.98 6.56
C ALA A 389 -3.72 19.35 6.95
N CYS A 390 -3.16 20.02 7.98
CA CYS A 390 -3.53 21.41 8.31
C CYS A 390 -3.26 22.37 7.15
N ASP A 391 -2.10 22.28 6.51
CA ASP A 391 -1.75 23.12 5.36
C ASP A 391 -2.78 22.93 4.21
N LEU A 392 -3.14 21.68 3.89
CA LEU A 392 -4.13 21.37 2.85
C LEU A 392 -5.56 21.82 3.19
N LEU A 393 -5.94 21.76 4.47
CA LEU A 393 -7.26 22.18 4.93
C LEU A 393 -7.38 23.70 4.97
N LEU A 394 -6.33 24.42 5.41
CA LEU A 394 -6.36 25.85 5.64
C LEU A 394 -6.11 26.71 4.39
N ASP A 395 -5.38 26.18 3.42
CA ASP A 395 -5.04 26.88 2.19
C ASP A 395 -5.65 26.21 0.96
N PRO A 396 -6.80 26.69 0.46
CA PRO A 396 -7.43 26.16 -0.74
C PRO A 396 -6.53 26.19 -1.99
N SER A 397 -5.52 27.09 -2.03
CA SER A 397 -4.61 27.18 -3.16
C SER A 397 -3.64 26.00 -3.21
N LEU A 398 -3.21 25.49 -2.05
CA LEU A 398 -2.37 24.29 -1.95
C LEU A 398 -3.13 23.05 -2.39
N LEU A 399 -4.38 22.90 -1.96
CA LEU A 399 -5.22 21.79 -2.39
C LEU A 399 -5.51 21.85 -3.91
N ALA A 400 -5.80 23.04 -4.44
CA ALA A 400 -5.99 23.22 -5.88
C ALA A 400 -4.71 22.90 -6.66
N ALA A 401 -3.54 23.26 -6.14
CA ALA A 401 -2.24 22.91 -6.73
C ALA A 401 -2.01 21.38 -6.70
N ALA A 402 -2.33 20.71 -5.59
CA ALA A 402 -2.23 19.25 -5.47
C ALA A 402 -3.15 18.54 -6.48
N LYS A 403 -4.40 18.99 -6.65
CA LYS A 403 -5.33 18.49 -7.67
C LYS A 403 -4.79 18.72 -9.08
N SER A 404 -4.23 19.89 -9.37
CA SER A 404 -3.63 20.20 -10.68
C SER A 404 -2.40 19.33 -10.97
N ASP A 405 -1.53 19.06 -10.00
CA ASP A 405 -0.40 18.15 -10.16
C ASP A 405 -0.88 16.71 -10.41
N PHE A 406 -1.90 16.26 -9.67
CA PHE A 406 -2.53 14.95 -9.87
C PHE A 406 -3.06 14.78 -11.30
N ASP A 407 -3.81 15.76 -11.81
CA ASP A 407 -4.39 15.73 -13.17
C ASP A 407 -3.29 15.68 -14.25
N LYS A 408 -2.22 16.48 -14.09
CA LYS A 408 -1.08 16.48 -15.03
C LYS A 408 -0.36 15.14 -15.06
N ARG A 409 -0.15 14.50 -13.89
CA ARG A 409 0.50 13.18 -13.79
C ARG A 409 -0.37 12.06 -14.33
N GLY A 410 -1.69 12.22 -14.32
CA GLY A 410 -2.63 11.27 -14.92
C GLY A 410 -2.69 11.30 -16.44
N GLN A 411 -2.09 12.31 -17.07
CA GLN A 411 -2.02 12.49 -18.55
C GLN A 411 -0.64 12.11 -19.13
N ALA A 412 0.36 11.86 -18.31
CA ALA A 412 1.73 11.53 -18.69
C ALA A 412 1.97 10.02 -18.70
#